data_65bb690386e2a1a6d0e00838d381efd5
#
_entry.id   65bb690386e2a1a6d0e00838d381efd5
#
_cell.length_a   1.000
_cell.length_b   1.000
_cell.length_c   1.000
_cell.angle_alpha   90.00
_cell.angle_beta   90.00
_cell.angle_gamma   90.00
#
_symmetry.space_group_name_H-M   'P 1'
#
loop_
_entity.id
_entity.type
_entity.pdbx_description
1 polymer ?
#
loop_
_entity_poly.entity_id
_entity_poly.type
_entity_poly.pdbx_seq_one_letter_code
_entity_poly.pdbx_strand_id
1 'polypeptide(L)'
;MSDRKYRQRGYQDDPREPRRDQKPAEKKEHAPRGQPPLAPKTFNMPGFREVVRCARCGNELTVAAASNPEGRCARCGADLHTCAQCSHFDTGSPFECQQPVPVRVSPKDALNTCTFYEPRTTVERETKTVAPTSARKAFDDLFK
;
A
#
# COMPACT_ATOMS: atom_id res chain seq x y z
N MET A 1 -60.21 9.85 -0.94
CA MET A 1 -60.00 8.85 0.14
C MET A 1 -58.51 8.66 0.33
N SER A 2 -57.95 9.27 1.37
CA SER A 2 -56.53 9.25 1.67
C SER A 2 -56.28 8.32 2.86
N ASP A 3 -55.86 7.11 2.58
CA ASP A 3 -55.39 6.18 3.60
C ASP A 3 -53.99 6.59 4.07
N ARG A 4 -53.93 7.26 5.21
CA ARG A 4 -52.68 7.48 5.91
C ARG A 4 -52.30 6.23 6.71
N LYS A 5 -51.51 5.39 6.13
CA LYS A 5 -51.11 4.06 6.64
C LYS A 5 -50.08 4.08 7.77
N TYR A 6 -49.51 5.24 8.13
CA TYR A 6 -48.52 5.35 9.20
C TYR A 6 -48.78 6.57 10.08
N ARG A 7 -49.44 6.36 11.22
CA ARG A 7 -49.45 7.31 12.33
C ARG A 7 -48.32 6.98 13.27
N GLN A 8 -47.22 7.74 13.23
CA GLN A 8 -46.20 7.64 14.25
C GLN A 8 -46.77 8.10 15.59
N ARG A 9 -46.94 7.15 16.51
CA ARG A 9 -47.33 7.42 17.90
C ARG A 9 -46.11 7.82 18.71
N GLY A 10 -45.48 8.93 18.45
CA GLY A 10 -44.27 9.32 19.16
C GLY A 10 -44.11 10.80 19.44
N TYR A 11 -44.94 11.62 18.84
CA TYR A 11 -44.95 13.07 19.09
C TYR A 11 -46.35 13.49 19.48
N GLN A 12 -46.69 13.29 20.75
CA GLN A 12 -47.76 14.05 21.36
C GLN A 12 -47.08 15.24 22.03
N ASP A 13 -47.43 16.43 21.56
CA ASP A 13 -47.05 17.67 22.23
C ASP A 13 -47.84 17.74 23.54
N ASP A 14 -47.33 17.13 24.60
CA ASP A 14 -47.80 17.40 25.94
C ASP A 14 -47.37 18.82 26.33
N PRO A 15 -48.27 19.66 26.81
CA PRO A 15 -47.92 20.97 27.36
C PRO A 15 -47.02 20.74 28.57
N ARG A 16 -45.70 20.87 28.37
CA ARG A 16 -44.73 20.70 29.42
C ARG A 16 -44.92 21.80 30.44
N GLU A 17 -45.25 21.42 31.65
CA GLU A 17 -45.12 22.28 32.83
C GLU A 17 -43.70 22.86 32.89
N PRO A 18 -43.54 24.13 33.31
CA PRO A 18 -42.23 24.76 33.40
C PRO A 18 -41.34 23.93 34.34
N ARG A 19 -40.27 23.39 33.79
CA ARG A 19 -39.23 22.67 34.57
C ARG A 19 -38.72 23.59 35.66
N ARG A 20 -38.99 23.23 36.90
CA ARG A 20 -38.27 23.79 38.07
C ARG A 20 -36.77 23.66 37.82
N ASP A 21 -36.02 24.75 38.05
CA ASP A 21 -34.58 24.80 37.92
C ASP A 21 -33.91 23.65 38.68
N GLN A 22 -33.66 22.57 37.95
CA GLN A 22 -32.81 21.54 38.47
C GLN A 22 -31.37 22.05 38.38
N LYS A 23 -30.72 22.23 39.52
CA LYS A 23 -29.28 22.51 39.63
C LYS A 23 -28.55 21.51 38.69
N PRO A 24 -27.56 22.01 37.93
CA PRO A 24 -26.79 21.10 37.06
C PRO A 24 -26.20 19.99 37.91
N ALA A 25 -26.58 18.76 37.62
CA ALA A 25 -25.94 17.60 38.26
C ALA A 25 -24.47 17.64 37.92
N GLU A 26 -23.60 17.71 38.93
CA GLU A 26 -22.16 17.58 38.75
C GLU A 26 -21.90 16.32 37.92
N LYS A 27 -21.32 16.50 36.76
CA LYS A 27 -20.87 15.39 35.93
C LYS A 27 -19.78 14.66 36.74
N LYS A 28 -20.18 13.55 37.40
CA LYS A 28 -19.20 12.64 37.97
C LYS A 28 -18.33 12.17 36.82
N GLU A 29 -17.06 12.53 36.86
CA GLU A 29 -16.07 12.01 35.93
C GLU A 29 -16.11 10.50 36.03
N HIS A 30 -16.52 9.87 34.95
CA HIS A 30 -16.57 8.41 34.87
C HIS A 30 -15.14 7.92 34.74
N ALA A 31 -14.51 7.65 35.88
CA ALA A 31 -13.25 6.92 35.92
C ALA A 31 -13.55 5.46 35.51
N PRO A 32 -13.01 4.96 34.41
CA PRO A 32 -13.19 3.58 34.02
C PRO A 32 -12.58 2.67 35.11
N ARG A 33 -13.42 1.89 35.77
CA ARG A 33 -12.97 0.95 36.80
C ARG A 33 -12.04 -0.09 36.18
N GLY A 34 -10.77 -0.06 36.58
CA GLY A 34 -9.98 -1.30 36.73
C GLY A 34 -9.34 -1.90 35.50
N GLN A 35 -9.21 -1.22 34.38
CA GLN A 35 -8.25 -1.66 33.37
C GLN A 35 -6.96 -0.88 33.54
N PRO A 36 -5.83 -1.58 33.82
CA PRO A 36 -4.54 -0.93 33.76
C PRO A 36 -4.37 -0.31 32.35
N PRO A 37 -3.73 0.87 32.23
CA PRO A 37 -3.49 1.46 30.93
C PRO A 37 -2.81 0.41 30.05
N LEU A 38 -3.49 0.02 28.97
CA LEU A 38 -2.91 -0.86 27.98
C LEU A 38 -1.66 -0.16 27.46
N ALA A 39 -0.50 -0.71 27.79
CA ALA A 39 0.75 -0.25 27.20
C ALA A 39 0.56 -0.14 25.70
N PRO A 40 0.96 0.99 25.07
CA PRO A 40 0.79 1.16 23.65
C PRO A 40 1.44 -0.04 22.94
N LYS A 41 0.62 -0.86 22.28
CA LYS A 41 1.14 -1.94 21.45
C LYS A 41 1.95 -1.27 20.36
N THR A 42 3.26 -1.40 20.42
CA THR A 42 4.14 -1.00 19.33
C THR A 42 3.81 -1.88 18.14
N PHE A 43 2.99 -1.36 17.22
CA PHE A 43 2.75 -2.01 15.95
C PHE A 43 4.07 -1.95 15.17
N ASN A 44 4.77 -3.07 15.14
CA ASN A 44 5.93 -3.22 14.29
C ASN A 44 5.39 -3.31 12.85
N MET A 45 5.27 -2.16 12.19
CA MET A 45 4.90 -2.12 10.78
C MET A 45 5.97 -2.87 9.98
N PRO A 46 5.58 -3.81 9.12
CA PRO A 46 6.55 -4.46 8.24
C PRO A 46 7.27 -3.38 7.43
N GLY A 47 8.58 -3.44 7.37
CA GLY A 47 9.38 -2.57 6.53
C GLY A 47 8.97 -2.72 5.06
N PHE A 48 8.96 -1.62 4.34
CA PHE A 48 8.84 -1.61 2.89
C PHE A 48 10.20 -1.23 2.33
N ARG A 49 10.65 -1.92 1.30
CA ARG A 49 11.87 -1.59 0.58
C ARG A 49 11.58 -1.40 -0.90
N GLU A 50 12.26 -0.46 -1.49
CA GLU A 50 12.25 -0.28 -2.93
C GLU A 50 13.26 -1.23 -3.57
N VAL A 51 12.81 -1.99 -4.53
CA VAL A 51 13.64 -2.93 -5.29
C VAL A 51 13.48 -2.69 -6.78
N VAL A 52 14.57 -2.89 -7.51
CA VAL A 52 14.55 -2.93 -8.97
C VAL A 52 14.65 -4.39 -9.40
N ARG A 53 13.78 -4.82 -10.31
CA ARG A 53 13.82 -6.17 -10.86
C ARG A 53 14.08 -6.14 -12.35
N CYS A 54 14.90 -7.07 -12.81
CA CYS A 54 15.14 -7.25 -14.23
C CYS A 54 13.83 -7.61 -14.96
N ALA A 55 13.43 -6.83 -15.96
CA ALA A 55 12.19 -7.04 -16.72
C ALA A 55 12.15 -8.42 -17.43
N ARG A 56 13.32 -9.00 -17.73
CA ARG A 56 13.42 -10.29 -18.45
C ARG A 56 13.39 -11.52 -17.53
N CYS A 57 14.10 -11.48 -16.38
CA CYS A 57 14.27 -12.67 -15.54
C CYS A 57 13.81 -12.49 -14.09
N GLY A 58 13.33 -11.30 -13.71
CA GLY A 58 12.85 -11.00 -12.36
C GLY A 58 13.95 -10.92 -11.28
N ASN A 59 15.24 -11.06 -11.64
CA ASN A 59 16.32 -10.96 -10.68
C ASN A 59 16.36 -9.58 -10.02
N GLU A 60 16.60 -9.55 -8.71
CA GLU A 60 16.77 -8.31 -7.96
C GLU A 60 18.08 -7.62 -8.35
N LEU A 61 17.99 -6.34 -8.60
CA LEU A 61 19.10 -5.49 -9.05
C LEU A 61 19.31 -4.37 -8.05
N THR A 62 20.53 -3.91 -7.93
CA THR A 62 20.81 -2.65 -7.24
C THR A 62 20.38 -1.47 -8.13
N VAL A 63 19.91 -0.39 -7.52
CA VAL A 63 19.55 0.84 -8.26
C VAL A 63 20.73 1.35 -9.07
N ALA A 64 21.94 1.30 -8.51
CA ALA A 64 23.17 1.71 -9.20
C ALA A 64 23.44 0.89 -10.48
N ALA A 65 23.23 -0.43 -10.43
CA ALA A 65 23.40 -1.28 -11.61
C ALA A 65 22.31 -1.00 -12.67
N ALA A 66 21.08 -0.76 -12.24
CA ALA A 66 19.97 -0.47 -13.15
C ALA A 66 20.07 0.93 -13.79
N SER A 67 20.67 1.89 -13.10
CA SER A 67 20.87 3.25 -13.61
C SER A 67 22.11 3.39 -14.52
N ASN A 68 22.96 2.38 -14.55
CA ASN A 68 24.14 2.42 -15.41
C ASN A 68 23.73 2.26 -16.88
N PRO A 69 24.13 3.18 -17.79
CA PRO A 69 23.83 3.08 -19.23
C PRO A 69 24.30 1.78 -19.89
N GLU A 70 25.40 1.21 -19.40
CA GLU A 70 25.95 -0.04 -19.90
C GLU A 70 25.67 -1.24 -18.98
N GLY A 71 24.73 -1.05 -18.03
CA GLY A 71 24.38 -2.05 -17.04
C GLY A 71 23.77 -3.30 -17.67
N ARG A 72 24.19 -4.48 -17.20
CA ARG A 72 23.62 -5.78 -17.58
C ARG A 72 23.21 -6.58 -16.37
N CYS A 73 22.14 -7.34 -16.55
CA CYS A 73 21.68 -8.24 -15.51
C CYS A 73 22.68 -9.37 -15.28
N ALA A 74 23.18 -9.51 -14.05
CA ALA A 74 24.13 -10.55 -13.69
C ALA A 74 23.61 -11.97 -13.90
N ARG A 75 22.27 -12.16 -13.88
CA ARG A 75 21.65 -13.49 -14.02
C ARG A 75 21.39 -13.89 -15.46
N CYS A 76 20.85 -13.01 -16.29
CA CYS A 76 20.43 -13.35 -17.65
C CYS A 76 21.20 -12.59 -18.75
N GLY A 77 22.11 -11.70 -18.39
CA GLY A 77 22.91 -10.91 -19.34
C GLY A 77 22.14 -9.86 -20.12
N ALA A 78 20.85 -9.68 -19.87
CA ALA A 78 20.06 -8.66 -20.57
C ALA A 78 20.54 -7.26 -20.21
N ASP A 79 20.51 -6.37 -21.21
CA ASP A 79 20.80 -4.96 -21.01
C ASP A 79 19.71 -4.33 -20.11
N LEU A 80 20.10 -3.44 -19.22
CA LEU A 80 19.19 -2.83 -18.25
C LEU A 80 18.68 -1.47 -18.71
N HIS A 81 19.47 -0.72 -19.47
CA HIS A 81 19.06 0.56 -20.02
C HIS A 81 18.15 0.38 -21.26
N THR A 82 16.93 -0.11 -21.02
CA THR A 82 15.96 -0.46 -22.06
C THR A 82 14.58 0.14 -21.75
N CYS A 83 13.72 0.31 -22.74
CA CYS A 83 12.36 0.78 -22.50
C CYS A 83 11.56 -0.18 -21.62
N ALA A 84 11.76 -1.50 -21.74
CA ALA A 84 11.09 -2.51 -20.93
C ALA A 84 11.41 -2.39 -19.44
N GLN A 85 12.60 -1.88 -19.09
CA GLN A 85 13.06 -1.65 -17.72
C GLN A 85 12.68 -0.26 -17.18
N CYS A 86 12.20 0.64 -18.04
CA CYS A 86 11.92 2.04 -17.73
C CYS A 86 10.59 2.21 -16.98
N SER A 87 10.55 3.13 -16.01
CA SER A 87 9.33 3.51 -15.29
C SER A 87 8.29 4.18 -16.19
N HIS A 88 8.74 4.88 -17.24
CA HIS A 88 7.90 5.60 -18.19
C HIS A 88 7.36 4.73 -19.33
N PHE A 89 7.66 3.45 -19.36
CA PHE A 89 7.14 2.54 -20.38
C PHE A 89 5.65 2.31 -20.19
N ASP A 90 4.87 2.69 -21.21
CA ASP A 90 3.42 2.57 -21.21
C ASP A 90 2.92 2.28 -22.64
N THR A 91 2.33 1.11 -22.83
CA THR A 91 1.81 0.67 -24.15
C THR A 91 0.63 1.48 -24.65
N GLY A 92 -0.05 2.23 -23.78
CA GLY A 92 -1.18 3.09 -24.14
C GLY A 92 -0.77 4.50 -24.60
N SER A 93 0.48 4.88 -24.37
CA SER A 93 1.00 6.19 -24.71
C SER A 93 1.63 6.23 -26.12
N PRO A 94 1.72 7.42 -26.77
CA PRO A 94 2.43 7.58 -28.04
C PRO A 94 3.87 7.05 -27.94
N PHE A 95 4.28 6.29 -28.93
CA PHE A 95 5.59 5.60 -28.97
C PHE A 95 5.86 4.67 -27.77
N GLU A 96 4.79 4.29 -27.03
CA GLU A 96 4.84 3.45 -25.84
C GLU A 96 5.68 4.06 -24.68
N CYS A 97 5.65 5.39 -24.58
CA CYS A 97 6.38 6.15 -23.57
C CYS A 97 5.54 7.32 -23.03
N GLN A 98 5.54 7.53 -21.73
CA GLN A 98 4.87 8.65 -21.07
C GLN A 98 5.64 9.97 -21.24
N GLN A 99 6.90 9.91 -21.68
CA GLN A 99 7.73 11.09 -21.93
C GLN A 99 7.63 11.54 -23.40
N PRO A 100 7.82 12.82 -23.68
CA PRO A 100 7.73 13.38 -25.04
C PRO A 100 8.96 13.01 -25.87
N VAL A 101 9.07 11.73 -26.22
CA VAL A 101 10.16 11.26 -27.07
C VAL A 101 9.89 11.64 -28.53
N PRO A 102 10.88 12.19 -29.28
CA PRO A 102 10.68 12.64 -30.64
C PRO A 102 10.55 11.51 -31.68
N VAL A 103 11.08 10.35 -31.35
CA VAL A 103 11.12 9.16 -32.22
C VAL A 103 10.85 7.90 -31.44
N ARG A 104 10.12 6.98 -32.07
CA ARG A 104 9.86 5.66 -31.46
C ARG A 104 11.15 4.86 -31.28
N VAL A 105 11.45 4.44 -30.07
CA VAL A 105 12.57 3.53 -29.78
C VAL A 105 12.12 2.09 -30.04
N SER A 106 12.85 1.36 -30.88
CA SER A 106 12.55 -0.04 -31.22
C SER A 106 13.86 -0.80 -31.50
N PRO A 107 14.01 -2.01 -31.00
CA PRO A 107 13.12 -2.75 -30.10
C PRO A 107 13.15 -2.22 -28.65
N LYS A 108 12.11 -2.55 -27.88
CA LYS A 108 11.93 -2.02 -26.50
C LYS A 108 12.80 -2.67 -25.45
N ASP A 109 13.27 -3.85 -25.74
CA ASP A 109 14.12 -4.70 -24.87
C ASP A 109 15.62 -4.59 -25.18
N ALA A 110 15.99 -3.84 -26.24
CA ALA A 110 17.37 -3.58 -26.56
C ALA A 110 17.91 -2.32 -25.86
N LEU A 111 19.23 -2.32 -25.68
CA LEU A 111 19.97 -1.16 -25.17
C LEU A 111 19.63 0.09 -25.97
N ASN A 112 19.35 1.18 -25.28
CA ASN A 112 19.12 2.48 -25.89
C ASN A 112 19.81 3.59 -25.09
N THR A 113 19.86 4.79 -25.66
CA THR A 113 20.51 5.98 -25.07
C THR A 113 19.48 7.03 -24.68
N CYS A 114 18.27 6.60 -24.27
CA CYS A 114 17.21 7.51 -23.87
C CYS A 114 17.59 8.35 -22.67
N THR A 115 17.51 9.67 -22.79
CA THR A 115 17.82 10.61 -21.70
C THR A 115 16.74 10.66 -20.62
N PHE A 116 15.52 10.19 -20.90
CA PHE A 116 14.41 10.09 -19.96
C PHE A 116 14.37 8.74 -19.25
N TYR A 117 15.39 7.92 -19.41
CA TYR A 117 15.42 6.62 -18.77
C TYR A 117 15.46 6.73 -17.25
N GLU A 118 14.54 6.03 -16.61
CA GLU A 118 14.47 5.87 -15.16
C GLU A 118 14.14 4.41 -14.84
N PRO A 119 14.96 3.72 -14.04
CA PRO A 119 14.71 2.32 -13.71
C PRO A 119 13.39 2.15 -12.96
N ARG A 120 12.59 1.17 -13.35
CA ARG A 120 11.33 0.84 -12.67
C ARG A 120 11.60 0.28 -11.30
N THR A 121 11.19 1.00 -10.26
CA THR A 121 11.23 0.55 -8.88
C THR A 121 9.88 -0.06 -8.49
N THR A 122 9.90 -1.11 -7.69
CA THR A 122 8.72 -1.71 -7.05
C THR A 122 8.92 -1.70 -5.54
N VAL A 123 7.84 -1.44 -4.81
CA VAL A 123 7.85 -1.46 -3.35
C VAL A 123 7.47 -2.87 -2.89
N GLU A 124 8.41 -3.54 -2.23
CA GLU A 124 8.18 -4.86 -1.66
C GLU A 124 8.09 -4.78 -0.15
N ARG A 125 7.16 -5.55 0.40
CA ARG A 125 7.02 -5.68 1.85
C ARG A 125 8.09 -6.65 2.38
N GLU A 126 8.91 -6.19 3.32
CA GLU A 126 9.81 -7.06 4.05
C GLU A 126 9.01 -7.97 4.99
N THR A 127 8.71 -9.17 4.55
CA THR A 127 8.22 -10.21 5.44
C THR A 127 9.41 -10.94 6.05
N LYS A 128 9.73 -10.61 7.30
CA LYS A 128 10.72 -11.37 8.10
C LYS A 128 10.08 -12.67 8.59
N THR A 129 9.51 -13.46 7.71
CA THR A 129 9.15 -14.82 8.01
C THR A 129 10.43 -15.65 7.95
N VAL A 130 10.98 -15.94 9.11
CA VAL A 130 11.97 -17.02 9.22
C VAL A 130 11.28 -18.27 8.72
N ALA A 131 11.65 -18.72 7.52
CA ALA A 131 11.10 -19.94 6.97
C ALA A 131 11.34 -21.07 7.98
N PRO A 132 10.30 -21.79 8.43
CA PRO A 132 10.50 -22.88 9.37
C PRO A 132 11.38 -23.95 8.72
N THR A 133 12.34 -24.46 9.47
CA THR A 133 13.32 -25.44 8.99
C THR A 133 12.70 -26.77 8.56
N SER A 134 11.45 -27.02 8.96
CA SER A 134 10.66 -28.15 8.48
C SER A 134 9.17 -27.83 8.54
N ALA A 135 8.38 -28.39 7.62
CA ALA A 135 6.92 -28.26 7.59
C ALA A 135 6.27 -28.78 8.87
N ARG A 136 6.83 -29.82 9.47
CA ARG A 136 6.35 -30.39 10.74
C ARG A 136 6.49 -29.41 11.90
N LYS A 137 7.62 -28.74 12.00
CA LYS A 137 7.86 -27.74 13.04
C LYS A 137 6.95 -26.52 12.87
N ALA A 138 6.69 -26.09 11.63
CA ALA A 138 5.75 -25.02 11.33
C ALA A 138 4.33 -25.36 11.81
N PHE A 139 3.92 -26.61 11.62
CA PHE A 139 2.62 -27.09 12.05
C PHE A 139 2.52 -27.15 13.59
N ASP A 140 3.52 -27.68 14.27
CA ASP A 140 3.54 -27.79 15.73
C ASP A 140 3.55 -26.41 16.42
N ASP A 141 4.15 -25.41 15.81
CA ASP A 141 4.20 -24.04 16.33
C ASP A 141 2.84 -23.28 16.24
N LEU A 142 1.92 -23.76 15.38
CA LEU A 142 0.57 -23.19 15.25
C LEU A 142 -0.36 -23.56 16.42
N PHE A 143 -0.02 -24.61 17.19
CA PHE A 143 -0.86 -25.14 18.28
C PHE A 143 -0.28 -24.89 19.68
N LYS A 144 0.72 -24.05 19.82
CA LYS A 144 1.23 -23.53 21.08
C LYS A 144 0.66 -22.16 21.40
#